data_d424ef93e97c99a05bb6cf6ba20d85f6
#
_entry.id   d424ef93e97c99a05bb6cf6ba20d85f6
#
_cell.length_a   1.000
_cell.length_b   1.000
_cell.length_c   1.000
_cell.angle_alpha   90.00
_cell.angle_beta   90.00
_cell.angle_gamma   90.00
#
_symmetry.space_group_name_H-M   'P 1'
#
loop_
_entity.id
_entity.type
_entity.pdbx_description
1 polymer ?
#
loop_
_entity_poly.entity_id
_entity_poly.type
_entity_poly.pdbx_seq_one_letter_code
_entity_poly.pdbx_strand_id
1 'polypeptide(L)'
;MTPISFLTFCGGKNVNVVRHVEAYLREYGRLTISVVTVFEIVRGRHQAQQFDRAAQFLTWAQGTELIEFDYNCARTGGEIAGALLRSGTTVGIADSLIAATAITRRLTLATANVDHYQRISAFGLTIQNWRNAD
;
A
#
# COMPACT_ATOMS: atom_id res chain seq x y z
N MET A 1 0.71 6.07 18.50
CA MET A 1 -0.01 5.67 17.28
C MET A 1 0.98 5.21 16.25
N THR A 2 0.78 4.01 15.70
CA THR A 2 1.67 3.46 14.69
C THR A 2 1.53 4.29 13.40
N PRO A 3 2.62 4.74 12.79
CA PRO A 3 2.52 5.45 11.52
C PRO A 3 1.83 4.58 10.48
N ILE A 4 0.91 5.18 9.74
CA ILE A 4 0.21 4.51 8.66
C ILE A 4 1.08 4.61 7.42
N SER A 5 1.42 3.48 6.82
CA SER A 5 2.47 3.51 5.83
C SER A 5 2.05 3.38 4.39
N PHE A 6 0.87 2.96 4.06
CA PHE A 6 0.57 2.81 2.64
C PHE A 6 -0.81 3.27 2.29
N LEU A 7 -0.84 4.28 1.43
CA LEU A 7 -1.99 4.51 0.63
C LEU A 7 -1.88 3.62 -0.59
N THR A 8 -2.56 2.48 -0.59
CA THR A 8 -2.94 1.90 -1.86
C THR A 8 -4.00 2.84 -2.40
N PHE A 9 -3.66 3.54 -3.44
CA PHE A 9 -4.45 4.62 -3.96
C PHE A 9 -5.83 4.12 -4.37
N CYS A 10 -6.82 4.47 -3.58
CA CYS A 10 -8.20 4.42 -4.02
C CYS A 10 -8.45 5.74 -4.72
N GLY A 11 -8.28 5.77 -6.00
CA GLY A 11 -8.50 6.96 -6.78
C GLY A 11 -9.79 7.59 -6.33
N GLY A 12 -9.75 8.76 -5.81
CA GLY A 12 -10.93 9.25 -5.56
C GLY A 12 -11.17 10.42 -4.67
N LYS A 13 -12.38 10.74 -4.72
CA LYS A 13 -12.98 11.90 -4.11
C LYS A 13 -13.79 11.48 -2.89
N ASN A 14 -13.47 10.31 -2.29
CA ASN A 14 -14.17 9.85 -1.10
C ASN A 14 -13.85 10.79 0.05
N VAL A 15 -14.87 11.35 0.67
CA VAL A 15 -14.74 12.36 1.71
C VAL A 15 -14.01 11.84 2.95
N ASN A 16 -14.20 10.58 3.28
CA ASN A 16 -13.52 9.97 4.43
C ASN A 16 -12.03 9.76 4.16
N VAL A 17 -11.67 9.36 2.94
CA VAL A 17 -10.28 9.24 2.53
C VAL A 17 -9.59 10.61 2.61
N VAL A 18 -10.22 11.64 2.10
CA VAL A 18 -9.68 13.01 2.16
C VAL A 18 -9.44 13.44 3.61
N ARG A 19 -10.39 13.17 4.50
CA ARG A 19 -10.24 13.49 5.93
C ARG A 19 -9.05 12.78 6.57
N HIS A 20 -8.91 11.50 6.28
CA HIS A 20 -7.78 10.71 6.80
C HIS A 20 -6.45 11.22 6.27
N VAL A 21 -6.39 11.54 4.98
CA VAL A 21 -5.20 12.10 4.35
C VAL A 21 -4.83 13.43 5.01
N GLU A 22 -5.78 14.32 5.17
CA GLU A 22 -5.54 15.63 5.80
C GLU A 22 -5.07 15.49 7.24
N ALA A 23 -5.70 14.61 8.02
CA ALA A 23 -5.31 14.37 9.39
C ALA A 23 -3.89 13.79 9.46
N TYR A 24 -3.57 12.87 8.58
CA TYR A 24 -2.24 12.26 8.52
C TYR A 24 -1.18 13.31 8.16
N LEU A 25 -1.47 14.16 7.17
CA LEU A 25 -0.55 15.22 6.77
C LEU A 25 -0.32 16.24 7.87
N ARG A 26 -1.34 16.56 8.66
CA ARG A 26 -1.18 17.46 9.81
C ARG A 26 -0.26 16.88 10.87
N GLU A 27 -0.32 15.56 11.09
CA GLU A 27 0.46 14.90 12.12
C GLU A 27 1.88 14.58 11.67
N TYR A 28 2.04 14.06 10.44
CA TYR A 28 3.32 13.53 9.96
C TYR A 28 3.98 14.36 8.88
N GLY A 29 3.28 15.33 8.30
CA GLY A 29 3.82 16.25 7.30
C GLY A 29 3.83 15.74 5.88
N ARG A 30 3.87 14.45 5.66
CA ARG A 30 3.85 13.83 4.31
C ARG A 30 3.31 12.42 4.39
N LEU A 31 2.79 11.95 3.27
CA LEU A 31 2.31 10.58 3.16
C LEU A 31 3.47 9.61 3.00
N THR A 32 3.23 8.35 3.36
CA THR A 32 4.19 7.26 3.21
C THR A 32 3.63 6.25 2.22
N ILE A 33 4.38 5.90 1.18
CA ILE A 33 3.99 4.88 0.21
C ILE A 33 5.18 3.96 -0.09
N SER A 34 4.89 2.73 -0.52
CA SER A 34 5.95 1.81 -0.90
C SER A 34 6.35 2.00 -2.36
N VAL A 35 7.60 1.66 -2.68
CA VAL A 35 8.04 1.65 -4.07
C VAL A 35 7.27 0.62 -4.91
N VAL A 36 6.76 -0.44 -4.29
CA VAL A 36 5.90 -1.40 -4.98
C VAL A 36 4.58 -0.75 -5.40
N THR A 37 4.01 0.10 -4.54
CA THR A 37 2.82 0.87 -4.88
C THR A 37 3.10 1.81 -6.06
N VAL A 38 4.27 2.45 -6.06
CA VAL A 38 4.68 3.28 -7.20
C VAL A 38 4.69 2.45 -8.49
N PHE A 39 5.31 1.27 -8.45
CA PHE A 39 5.34 0.36 -9.59
C PHE A 39 3.94 0.03 -10.09
N GLU A 40 3.04 -0.35 -9.20
CA GLU A 40 1.67 -0.74 -9.56
C GLU A 40 0.90 0.40 -10.22
N ILE A 41 1.00 1.61 -9.68
CA ILE A 41 0.28 2.76 -10.22
C ILE A 41 0.85 3.15 -11.59
N VAL A 42 2.17 3.21 -11.71
CA VAL A 42 2.82 3.55 -12.99
C VAL A 42 2.47 2.52 -14.06
N ARG A 43 2.54 1.23 -13.71
CA ARG A 43 2.17 0.15 -14.63
C ARG A 43 0.73 0.31 -15.11
N GLY A 44 -0.20 0.54 -14.20
CA GLY A 44 -1.61 0.69 -14.56
C GLY A 44 -1.87 1.90 -15.44
N ARG A 45 -1.23 3.03 -15.16
CA ARG A 45 -1.37 4.24 -15.98
C ARG A 45 -0.81 4.05 -17.38
N HIS A 46 0.37 3.41 -17.49
CA HIS A 46 0.96 3.13 -18.80
C HIS A 46 0.12 2.12 -19.61
N GLN A 47 -0.39 1.08 -18.95
CA GLN A 47 -1.28 0.13 -19.61
C GLN A 47 -2.52 0.82 -20.20
N ALA A 48 -3.05 1.82 -19.49
CA ALA A 48 -4.20 2.60 -19.92
C ALA A 48 -3.82 3.76 -20.86
N GLN A 49 -2.55 3.88 -21.23
CA GLN A 49 -2.01 4.97 -22.06
C GLN A 49 -2.26 6.36 -21.44
N GLN A 50 -2.26 6.42 -20.13
CA GLN A 50 -2.43 7.66 -19.37
C GLN A 50 -1.06 8.19 -18.96
N PHE A 51 -0.22 8.51 -19.95
CA PHE A 51 1.18 8.86 -19.73
C PHE A 51 1.35 10.15 -18.90
N ASP A 52 0.49 11.14 -19.17
CA ASP A 52 0.54 12.41 -18.42
C ASP A 52 0.18 12.19 -16.95
N ARG A 53 -0.81 11.36 -16.69
CA ARG A 53 -1.19 11.03 -15.31
C ARG A 53 -0.10 10.25 -14.59
N ALA A 54 0.60 9.37 -15.30
CA ALA A 54 1.73 8.66 -14.74
C ALA A 54 2.84 9.65 -14.33
N ALA A 55 3.14 10.62 -15.19
CA ALA A 55 4.15 11.64 -14.90
C ALA A 55 3.75 12.52 -13.72
N GLN A 56 2.49 12.92 -13.65
CA GLN A 56 1.97 13.71 -12.53
C GLN A 56 2.06 12.94 -11.21
N PHE A 57 1.72 11.65 -11.24
CA PHE A 57 1.84 10.80 -10.07
C PHE A 57 3.28 10.69 -9.60
N LEU A 58 4.23 10.49 -10.51
CA LEU A 58 5.65 10.36 -10.17
C LEU A 58 6.18 11.65 -9.53
N THR A 59 5.79 12.80 -10.05
CA THR A 59 6.17 14.09 -9.46
C THR A 59 5.62 14.20 -8.03
N TRP A 60 4.35 13.85 -7.84
CA TRP A 60 3.73 13.86 -6.52
C TRP A 60 4.40 12.87 -5.56
N ALA A 61 4.73 11.68 -6.05
CA ALA A 61 5.33 10.62 -5.21
C ALA A 61 6.67 11.04 -4.61
N GLN A 62 7.43 11.89 -5.32
CA GLN A 62 8.70 12.38 -4.79
C GLN A 62 8.54 13.23 -3.53
N GLY A 63 7.36 13.79 -3.29
CA GLY A 63 7.05 14.51 -2.07
C GLY A 63 6.58 13.63 -0.92
N THR A 64 6.47 12.33 -1.14
CA THR A 64 6.07 11.37 -0.10
C THR A 64 7.31 10.71 0.51
N GLU A 65 7.11 10.05 1.65
CA GLU A 65 8.12 9.15 2.19
C GLU A 65 8.03 7.82 1.46
N LEU A 66 9.06 7.50 0.66
CA LEU A 66 9.09 6.28 -0.12
C LEU A 66 9.79 5.17 0.68
N ILE A 67 9.10 4.04 0.83
CA ILE A 67 9.64 2.89 1.55
C ILE A 67 10.19 1.89 0.52
N GLU A 68 11.47 1.60 0.66
CA GLU A 68 12.18 0.68 -0.23
C GLU A 68 11.79 -0.76 0.06
N PHE A 69 11.83 -1.59 -0.98
CA PHE A 69 11.63 -3.03 -0.88
C PHE A 69 13.02 -3.69 -0.76
N ASP A 70 13.39 -4.02 0.47
CA ASP A 70 14.72 -4.55 0.77
C ASP A 70 14.73 -6.08 0.95
N TYR A 71 15.87 -6.62 1.34
CA TYR A 71 16.05 -8.05 1.55
C TYR A 71 15.04 -8.61 2.57
N ASN A 72 14.83 -7.92 3.68
CA ASN A 72 13.88 -8.38 4.70
C ASN A 72 12.44 -8.42 4.17
N CYS A 73 12.08 -7.43 3.36
CA CYS A 73 10.78 -7.43 2.69
C CYS A 73 10.65 -8.61 1.74
N ALA A 74 11.70 -8.91 0.99
CA ALA A 74 11.69 -10.02 0.04
C ALA A 74 11.56 -11.36 0.76
N ARG A 75 12.29 -11.56 1.84
CA ARG A 75 12.21 -12.78 2.64
C ARG A 75 10.81 -12.97 3.22
N THR A 76 10.30 -11.95 3.88
CA THR A 76 8.98 -12.00 4.50
C THR A 76 7.88 -12.21 3.45
N GLY A 77 7.97 -11.49 2.33
CA GLY A 77 7.01 -11.64 1.23
C GLY A 77 7.02 -13.04 0.62
N GLY A 78 8.20 -13.61 0.45
CA GLY A 78 8.33 -14.98 -0.06
C GLY A 78 7.74 -16.01 0.90
N GLU A 79 7.98 -15.85 2.20
CA GLU A 79 7.41 -16.72 3.22
C GLU A 79 5.88 -16.68 3.22
N ILE A 80 5.31 -15.47 3.15
CA ILE A 80 3.86 -15.28 3.13
C ILE A 80 3.26 -15.84 1.84
N ALA A 81 3.81 -15.47 0.69
CA ALA A 81 3.29 -15.92 -0.61
C ALA A 81 3.37 -17.43 -0.73
N GLY A 82 4.48 -18.03 -0.31
CA GLY A 82 4.65 -19.48 -0.33
C GLY A 82 3.65 -20.20 0.57
N ALA A 83 3.42 -19.69 1.76
CA ALA A 83 2.44 -20.27 2.70
C ALA A 83 1.02 -20.21 2.13
N LEU A 84 0.67 -19.08 1.52
CA LEU A 84 -0.67 -18.92 0.92
C LEU A 84 -0.87 -19.86 -0.27
N LEU A 85 0.14 -19.98 -1.13
CA LEU A 85 0.07 -20.90 -2.27
C LEU A 85 -0.07 -22.34 -1.79
N ARG A 86 0.67 -22.73 -0.75
CA ARG A 86 0.60 -24.07 -0.18
C ARG A 86 -0.81 -24.38 0.35
N SER A 87 -1.49 -23.39 0.89
CA SER A 87 -2.87 -23.55 1.40
C SER A 87 -3.92 -23.41 0.30
N GLY A 88 -3.53 -23.25 -0.96
CA GLY A 88 -4.44 -23.09 -2.07
C GLY A 88 -5.06 -21.70 -2.20
N THR A 89 -4.50 -20.73 -1.52
CA THR A 89 -5.00 -19.35 -1.54
C THR A 89 -4.26 -18.54 -2.59
N THR A 90 -4.99 -17.92 -3.50
CA THR A 90 -4.41 -17.06 -4.53
C THR A 90 -4.42 -15.62 -4.03
N VAL A 91 -3.24 -15.01 -4.01
CA VAL A 91 -3.08 -13.58 -3.68
C VAL A 91 -2.18 -12.98 -4.75
N GLY A 92 -2.50 -11.77 -5.19
CA GLY A 92 -1.67 -11.09 -6.17
C GLY A 92 -0.24 -10.89 -5.65
N ILE A 93 0.72 -11.01 -6.55
CA ILE A 93 2.13 -10.85 -6.17
C ILE A 93 2.38 -9.47 -5.55
N ALA A 94 1.87 -8.41 -6.19
CA ALA A 94 2.06 -7.05 -5.67
C ALA A 94 1.47 -6.88 -4.27
N ASP A 95 0.31 -7.48 -4.01
CA ASP A 95 -0.32 -7.41 -2.69
C ASP A 95 0.57 -8.07 -1.62
N SER A 96 1.18 -9.19 -1.95
CA SER A 96 2.12 -9.87 -1.04
C SER A 96 3.35 -8.99 -0.75
N LEU A 97 3.86 -8.32 -1.77
CA LEU A 97 5.03 -7.45 -1.61
C LEU A 97 4.71 -6.19 -0.78
N ILE A 98 3.55 -5.59 -1.02
CA ILE A 98 3.10 -4.42 -0.27
C ILE A 98 2.88 -4.81 1.20
N ALA A 99 2.19 -5.91 1.43
CA ALA A 99 1.92 -6.40 2.79
C ALA A 99 3.22 -6.73 3.52
N ALA A 100 4.17 -7.37 2.85
CA ALA A 100 5.46 -7.71 3.44
C ALA A 100 6.24 -6.46 3.86
N THR A 101 6.16 -5.40 3.04
CA THR A 101 6.81 -4.14 3.37
C THR A 101 6.19 -3.55 4.65
N ALA A 102 4.87 -3.54 4.74
CA ALA A 102 4.16 -3.02 5.92
C ALA A 102 4.50 -3.83 7.17
N ILE A 103 4.46 -5.15 7.08
CA ILE A 103 4.76 -6.05 8.21
C ILE A 103 6.20 -5.83 8.68
N THR A 104 7.15 -5.85 7.76
CA THR A 104 8.58 -5.73 8.08
C THR A 104 8.90 -4.41 8.76
N ARG A 105 8.23 -3.35 8.36
CA ARG A 105 8.43 -2.01 8.92
C ARG A 105 7.49 -1.70 10.08
N ARG A 106 6.61 -2.64 10.44
CA ARG A 106 5.63 -2.49 11.53
C ARG A 106 4.71 -1.29 11.31
N LEU A 107 4.20 -1.19 10.07
CA LEU A 107 3.36 -0.08 9.66
C LEU A 107 1.96 -0.59 9.37
N THR A 108 0.97 0.25 9.56
CA THR A 108 -0.42 -0.06 9.24
C THR A 108 -0.67 0.24 7.77
N LEU A 109 -1.30 -0.70 7.06
CA LEU A 109 -1.65 -0.53 5.66
C LEU A 109 -3.01 0.16 5.55
N ALA A 110 -3.04 1.34 4.96
CA ALA A 110 -4.29 2.02 4.65
C ALA A 110 -4.72 1.62 3.23
N THR A 111 -5.82 0.91 3.12
CA THR A 111 -6.30 0.41 1.83
C THR A 111 -7.82 0.29 1.83
N ALA A 112 -8.44 0.45 0.65
CA ALA A 112 -9.85 0.11 0.46
C ALA A 112 -10.02 -1.35 0.06
N ASN A 113 -8.95 -2.03 -0.37
CA ASN A 113 -8.98 -3.42 -0.81
C ASN A 113 -8.81 -4.38 0.37
N VAL A 114 -9.65 -4.21 1.39
CA VAL A 114 -9.56 -4.99 2.63
C VAL A 114 -9.63 -6.48 2.36
N ASP A 115 -10.52 -6.91 1.47
CA ASP A 115 -10.69 -8.34 1.17
C ASP A 115 -9.42 -8.99 0.63
N HIS A 116 -8.65 -8.26 -0.19
CA HIS A 116 -7.39 -8.75 -0.72
C HIS A 116 -6.35 -8.97 0.37
N TYR A 117 -6.30 -8.07 1.36
CA TYR A 117 -5.28 -8.11 2.40
C TYR A 117 -5.71 -8.88 3.64
N GLN A 118 -7.01 -9.18 3.78
CA GLN A 118 -7.53 -9.90 4.94
C GLN A 118 -6.85 -11.25 5.12
N ARG A 119 -6.57 -11.94 4.02
CA ARG A 119 -5.91 -13.25 4.03
C ARG A 119 -4.49 -13.19 4.56
N ILE A 120 -3.87 -12.01 4.51
CA ILE A 120 -2.51 -11.79 4.97
C ILE A 120 -2.48 -11.31 6.43
N SER A 121 -3.61 -10.92 6.99
CA SER A 121 -3.67 -10.38 8.35
C SER A 121 -3.16 -11.38 9.39
N ALA A 122 -3.30 -12.68 9.14
CA ALA A 122 -2.79 -13.72 10.04
C ALA A 122 -1.26 -13.68 10.19
N PHE A 123 -0.56 -13.03 9.27
CA PHE A 123 0.90 -12.89 9.31
C PHE A 123 1.36 -11.61 10.01
N GLY A 124 0.44 -10.90 10.66
CA GLY A 124 0.77 -9.70 11.42
C GLY A 124 0.50 -8.39 10.72
N LEU A 125 -0.22 -8.41 9.59
CA LEU A 125 -0.59 -7.19 8.88
C LEU A 125 -1.75 -6.49 9.59
N THR A 126 -1.57 -5.21 9.90
CA THR A 126 -2.65 -4.35 10.40
C THR A 126 -3.19 -3.53 9.24
N ILE A 127 -4.51 -3.57 9.07
CA ILE A 127 -5.20 -2.91 7.94
C ILE A 127 -6.13 -1.84 8.48
N GLN A 128 -6.19 -0.71 7.79
CA GLN A 128 -7.15 0.35 8.07
C GLN A 128 -7.80 0.78 6.76
N ASN A 129 -9.13 0.82 6.74
CA ASN A 129 -9.88 1.25 5.56
C ASN A 129 -10.25 2.73 5.71
N TRP A 130 -9.59 3.59 4.95
CA TRP A 130 -9.81 5.03 5.02
C TRP A 130 -11.12 5.50 4.37
N ARG A 131 -11.86 4.60 3.73
CA ARG A 131 -13.21 4.92 3.26
C ARG A 131 -14.21 4.96 4.41
N ASN A 132 -13.89 4.35 5.54
CA ASN A 132 -14.73 4.38 6.71
C ASN A 132 -14.57 5.71 7.46
N ALA A 133 -15.62 6.13 8.14
CA ALA A 133 -15.65 7.42 8.85
C ALA A 133 -14.66 7.50 10.02
N ASP A 134 -14.24 6.37 10.57
CA ASP A 134 -13.34 6.33 11.73
C ASP A 134 -11.88 6.24 11.32
#